data_58ab1a4953f2d40cb729626533a5e6e9
#
_entry.id   58ab1a4953f2d40cb729626533a5e6e9
#
_cell.length_a   1.000
_cell.length_b   1.000
_cell.length_c   1.000
_cell.angle_alpha   90.00
_cell.angle_beta   90.00
_cell.angle_gamma   90.00
#
_symmetry.space_group_name_H-M   'P 1'
#
loop_
_entity.id
_entity.type
_entity.pdbx_description
1 polymer ?
#
loop_
_entity_poly.entity_id
_entity_poly.type
_entity_poly.pdbx_seq_one_letter_code
_entity_poly.pdbx_strand_id
1 'polypeptide(L)'
;MTPAYTDKYLREHTPTLKDLIFTRREFLERTGMGFGAMSLASILGMSVGGTAEADTGALKASGPLAPKAPPLPAKAKAVIHIFAEGGPSHVDTWDPKPELAKYDGQTLPGLDGLAFPSPFKYAKKGKSGVEVCEVFPKLGEVIDEMTVIRSLWTDIPAHEVAQRFMNTGSLQIPKPSMGSWVVYGLGTQNQNMPGFITLGGKPEWRQASFLPGIYQGCNVNYAPGMKLDEILLNISNPFTGLDRQRRQLSFVRELDKMHAEKLQKDEQLETRIESFEMAFKMQTEATDAFDISKEPQQMRDLYGATDMGAKLLIARRLVERGVRFVQVQHGGWDTHGNVQTAIPRQAGAVDGPAAALIKDLKQRGLLDSTLIIWGGEFGRTVVRDRNGNAAPGRDHNGRAMVAWMAGGGVKGGTTYGATDEFGARAAENKVHIHDLHATILALLGFDHKKLTYRYNGRDFRFTDNFGNVVKDVIA
;
A
#
# COMPACT_ATOMS: atom_id res chain seq x y z
N MET A 1 -4.63 29.46 53.32
CA MET A 1 -5.32 30.72 52.86
C MET A 1 -5.53 30.61 51.36
N THR A 2 -6.75 30.33 50.94
CA THR A 2 -7.15 30.33 49.52
C THR A 2 -7.22 31.77 49.05
N PRO A 3 -6.60 32.16 47.94
CA PRO A 3 -6.70 33.52 47.46
C PRO A 3 -8.14 33.82 47.06
N ALA A 4 -8.71 34.84 47.67
CA ALA A 4 -10.01 35.36 47.25
C ALA A 4 -9.90 35.97 45.89
N TYR A 5 -10.50 35.34 44.89
CA TYR A 5 -10.62 35.91 43.54
C TYR A 5 -11.50 37.19 43.66
N THR A 6 -10.97 38.30 43.17
CA THR A 6 -11.73 39.54 43.13
C THR A 6 -12.91 39.43 42.16
N ASP A 7 -14.04 40.12 42.45
CA ASP A 7 -15.24 40.13 41.58
C ASP A 7 -14.88 40.52 40.13
N LYS A 8 -13.84 41.31 39.92
CA LYS A 8 -13.32 41.67 38.62
C LYS A 8 -12.74 40.44 37.90
N TYR A 9 -11.93 39.61 38.57
CA TYR A 9 -11.34 38.39 38.00
C TYR A 9 -12.43 37.41 37.63
N LEU A 10 -13.44 37.23 38.45
CA LEU A 10 -14.58 36.32 38.19
C LEU A 10 -15.38 36.80 36.96
N ARG A 11 -15.65 38.10 36.82
CA ARG A 11 -16.35 38.65 35.65
C ARG A 11 -15.52 38.52 34.34
N GLU A 12 -14.24 38.68 34.41
CA GLU A 12 -13.34 38.56 33.26
C GLU A 12 -13.05 37.14 32.82
N HIS A 13 -13.24 36.14 33.75
CA HIS A 13 -12.95 34.74 33.49
C HIS A 13 -14.20 33.84 33.59
N THR A 14 -15.38 34.40 33.82
CA THR A 14 -16.62 33.64 33.71
C THR A 14 -17.00 33.49 32.24
N PRO A 15 -17.17 32.23 31.71
CA PRO A 15 -17.50 32.02 30.32
C PRO A 15 -18.80 32.75 29.94
N THR A 16 -18.76 33.53 28.89
CA THR A 16 -19.94 34.15 28.29
C THR A 16 -20.60 33.17 27.32
N LEU A 17 -21.86 33.44 26.91
CA LEU A 17 -22.52 32.66 25.87
C LEU A 17 -21.71 32.59 24.57
N LYS A 18 -20.86 33.57 24.27
CA LYS A 18 -19.93 33.55 23.14
C LYS A 18 -18.78 32.56 23.32
N ASP A 19 -18.34 32.38 24.56
CA ASP A 19 -17.25 31.44 24.90
C ASP A 19 -17.77 30.00 24.95
N LEU A 20 -19.08 29.80 25.01
CA LEU A 20 -19.76 28.49 24.94
C LEU A 20 -19.97 28.04 23.49
N ILE A 21 -19.84 28.92 22.52
CA ILE A 21 -19.89 28.57 21.09
C ILE A 21 -18.49 28.10 20.67
N PHE A 22 -18.19 26.84 20.94
CA PHE A 22 -16.94 26.26 20.47
C PHE A 22 -16.89 26.26 18.95
N THR A 23 -15.75 26.64 18.39
CA THR A 23 -15.45 26.30 17.00
C THR A 23 -15.39 24.78 16.87
N ARG A 24 -15.69 24.24 15.69
CA ARG A 24 -15.57 22.79 15.40
C ARG A 24 -14.20 22.24 15.84
N ARG A 25 -13.16 23.03 15.67
CA ARG A 25 -11.79 22.66 16.04
C ARG A 25 -11.63 22.52 17.55
N GLU A 26 -12.10 23.46 18.32
CA GLU A 26 -12.04 23.42 19.80
C GLU A 26 -12.91 22.29 20.37
N PHE A 27 -14.06 22.01 19.76
CA PHE A 27 -14.89 20.88 20.13
C PHE A 27 -14.15 19.54 19.87
N LEU A 28 -13.54 19.35 18.70
CA LEU A 28 -12.79 18.15 18.37
C LEU A 28 -11.52 17.97 19.22
N GLU A 29 -10.83 19.06 19.55
CA GLU A 29 -9.68 19.04 20.46
C GLU A 29 -10.08 18.64 21.89
N ARG A 30 -11.24 19.10 22.37
CA ARG A 30 -11.74 18.83 23.72
C ARG A 30 -12.49 17.52 23.85
N THR A 31 -13.21 17.03 22.83
CA THR A 31 -13.87 15.73 22.85
C THR A 31 -12.88 14.57 22.70
N GLY A 32 -11.72 14.79 22.07
CA GLY A 32 -10.61 13.84 22.13
C GLY A 32 -10.11 13.56 23.55
N MET A 33 -10.45 14.41 24.51
CA MET A 33 -10.11 14.28 25.93
C MET A 33 -11.31 13.87 26.84
N GLY A 34 -12.46 13.45 26.30
CA GLY A 34 -13.46 12.65 27.03
C GLY A 34 -14.51 13.37 27.89
N PHE A 35 -14.54 14.69 28.08
CA PHE A 35 -15.44 15.36 29.00
C PHE A 35 -16.46 16.34 28.41
N GLY A 36 -16.39 16.71 27.13
CA GLY A 36 -17.17 17.81 26.55
C GLY A 36 -18.66 17.53 26.23
N ALA A 37 -19.03 16.28 25.96
CA ALA A 37 -20.33 15.98 25.37
C ALA A 37 -21.53 16.06 26.39
N MET A 38 -21.31 15.83 27.68
CA MET A 38 -22.40 15.87 28.68
C MET A 38 -22.79 17.27 29.07
N SER A 39 -21.87 18.21 29.11
CA SER A 39 -22.18 19.59 29.51
C SER A 39 -22.91 20.37 28.39
N LEU A 40 -22.64 20.06 27.13
CA LEU A 40 -23.24 20.76 26.01
C LEU A 40 -24.72 20.36 25.76
N ALA A 41 -25.05 19.08 25.92
CA ALA A 41 -26.43 18.60 25.79
C ALA A 41 -27.37 19.19 26.87
N SER A 42 -26.87 19.39 28.10
CA SER A 42 -27.63 20.04 29.20
C SER A 42 -27.80 21.54 29.00
N ILE A 43 -26.84 22.22 28.34
CA ILE A 43 -26.87 23.67 28.10
C ILE A 43 -27.83 24.02 26.94
N LEU A 44 -27.95 23.13 25.92
CA LEU A 44 -28.78 23.37 24.74
C LEU A 44 -30.28 22.97 24.95
N GLY A 45 -30.66 22.47 26.14
CA GLY A 45 -32.06 22.11 26.45
C GLY A 45 -32.62 20.98 25.57
N MET A 46 -31.76 20.21 24.94
CA MET A 46 -32.17 19.11 24.08
C MET A 46 -32.58 17.91 24.94
N SER A 47 -33.87 17.60 24.97
CA SER A 47 -34.37 16.38 25.57
C SER A 47 -33.80 15.15 24.85
N VAL A 48 -32.97 14.38 25.56
CA VAL A 48 -32.44 13.11 25.07
C VAL A 48 -33.53 12.03 25.17
N GLY A 49 -34.55 12.16 24.36
CA GLY A 49 -35.72 11.28 24.36
C GLY A 49 -36.27 11.03 22.97
N GLY A 50 -35.42 10.59 22.05
CA GLY A 50 -35.83 10.06 20.77
C GLY A 50 -35.14 8.71 20.56
N THR A 51 -35.91 7.61 20.65
CA THR A 51 -35.49 6.29 20.17
C THR A 51 -35.31 6.37 18.66
N ALA A 52 -34.11 6.63 18.22
CA ALA A 52 -33.77 6.43 16.81
C ALA A 52 -33.71 4.91 16.57
N GLU A 53 -34.77 4.37 15.96
CA GLU A 53 -34.75 3.04 15.37
C GLU A 53 -33.59 2.97 14.40
N ALA A 54 -32.69 2.04 14.61
CA ALA A 54 -31.61 1.75 13.70
C ALA A 54 -32.22 1.13 12.43
N ASP A 55 -32.37 1.94 11.39
CA ASP A 55 -32.68 1.45 10.05
C ASP A 55 -31.50 0.60 9.57
N THR A 56 -31.65 -0.73 9.68
CA THR A 56 -30.71 -1.75 9.17
C THR A 56 -30.89 -2.00 7.68
N GLY A 57 -31.64 -1.15 6.98
CA GLY A 57 -31.70 -1.13 5.53
C GLY A 57 -30.31 -0.88 4.97
N ALA A 58 -29.83 -1.78 4.12
CA ALA A 58 -28.57 -1.62 3.40
C ALA A 58 -28.51 -0.23 2.75
N LEU A 59 -27.88 0.72 3.44
CA LEU A 59 -27.65 2.06 2.93
C LEU A 59 -26.86 1.89 1.64
N LYS A 60 -27.46 2.24 0.49
CA LYS A 60 -26.71 2.37 -0.76
C LYS A 60 -25.51 3.25 -0.44
N ALA A 61 -24.30 2.68 -0.56
CA ALA A 61 -23.08 3.40 -0.27
C ALA A 61 -23.10 4.72 -1.04
N SER A 62 -23.28 5.81 -0.32
CA SER A 62 -23.29 7.17 -0.87
C SER A 62 -22.07 7.88 -0.28
N GLY A 63 -21.21 8.45 -1.12
CA GLY A 63 -20.02 9.14 -0.65
C GLY A 63 -18.80 8.89 -1.54
N PRO A 64 -17.68 9.56 -1.25
CA PRO A 64 -16.49 9.51 -2.09
C PRO A 64 -15.85 8.11 -2.18
N LEU A 65 -16.02 7.27 -1.15
CA LEU A 65 -15.54 5.89 -1.10
C LEU A 65 -16.54 4.86 -1.65
N ALA A 66 -17.74 5.26 -2.08
CA ALA A 66 -18.69 4.33 -2.68
C ALA A 66 -18.04 3.56 -3.84
N PRO A 67 -18.34 2.25 -4.01
CA PRO A 67 -17.84 1.50 -5.15
C PRO A 67 -18.22 2.13 -6.46
N LYS A 68 -17.26 2.34 -7.35
CA LYS A 68 -17.45 2.88 -8.69
C LYS A 68 -17.18 1.77 -9.70
N ALA A 69 -17.99 1.71 -10.75
CA ALA A 69 -17.71 0.84 -11.89
C ALA A 69 -16.45 1.34 -12.61
N PRO A 70 -15.51 0.45 -12.96
CA PRO A 70 -14.37 0.82 -13.78
C PRO A 70 -14.84 1.28 -15.16
N PRO A 71 -14.20 2.31 -15.75
CA PRO A 71 -14.62 2.84 -17.06
C PRO A 71 -14.38 1.88 -18.23
N LEU A 72 -13.49 0.89 -18.07
CA LEU A 72 -13.19 -0.16 -19.03
C LEU A 72 -13.37 -1.54 -18.36
N PRO A 73 -13.49 -2.64 -19.13
CA PRO A 73 -13.55 -3.98 -18.56
C PRO A 73 -12.32 -4.25 -17.68
N ALA A 74 -12.55 -4.35 -16.38
CA ALA A 74 -11.49 -4.65 -15.41
C ALA A 74 -11.24 -6.15 -15.33
N LYS A 75 -9.97 -6.54 -15.25
CA LYS A 75 -9.54 -7.89 -14.91
C LYS A 75 -9.32 -8.00 -13.40
N ALA A 76 -8.62 -7.01 -12.80
CA ALA A 76 -8.38 -6.96 -11.37
C ALA A 76 -9.42 -6.08 -10.64
N LYS A 77 -9.79 -6.49 -9.43
CA LYS A 77 -10.62 -5.74 -8.49
C LYS A 77 -9.84 -5.22 -7.30
N ALA A 78 -8.73 -5.88 -6.96
CA ALA A 78 -7.85 -5.53 -5.86
C ALA A 78 -6.38 -5.74 -6.24
N VAL A 79 -5.49 -5.09 -5.51
CA VAL A 79 -4.03 -5.19 -5.68
C VAL A 79 -3.38 -5.54 -4.35
N ILE A 80 -2.45 -6.50 -4.36
CA ILE A 80 -1.49 -6.75 -3.29
C ILE A 80 -0.10 -6.44 -3.85
N HIS A 81 0.53 -5.38 -3.36
CA HIS A 81 1.86 -4.96 -3.78
C HIS A 81 2.89 -5.32 -2.72
N ILE A 82 3.72 -6.33 -2.98
CA ILE A 82 4.86 -6.71 -2.14
C ILE A 82 6.04 -5.84 -2.58
N PHE A 83 6.25 -4.74 -1.88
CA PHE A 83 7.30 -3.78 -2.23
C PHE A 83 8.64 -4.22 -1.63
N ALA A 84 9.54 -4.67 -2.51
CA ALA A 84 10.88 -5.17 -2.18
C ALA A 84 11.85 -4.00 -2.05
N GLU A 85 11.79 -3.29 -0.92
CA GLU A 85 12.57 -2.09 -0.65
C GLU A 85 14.07 -2.39 -0.58
N GLY A 86 14.83 -1.63 -1.33
CA GLY A 86 16.29 -1.73 -1.39
C GLY A 86 16.81 -2.17 -2.76
N GLY A 87 15.96 -2.31 -3.76
CA GLY A 87 16.37 -2.60 -5.14
C GLY A 87 16.93 -4.01 -5.34
N PRO A 88 16.07 -5.03 -5.46
CA PRO A 88 16.50 -6.43 -5.66
C PRO A 88 17.39 -6.59 -6.88
N SER A 89 18.48 -7.33 -6.73
CA SER A 89 19.36 -7.69 -7.84
C SER A 89 18.63 -8.59 -8.84
N HIS A 90 18.37 -8.10 -10.04
CA HIS A 90 17.70 -8.86 -11.08
C HIS A 90 18.51 -10.09 -11.52
N VAL A 91 19.84 -9.96 -11.66
CA VAL A 91 20.72 -11.07 -12.06
C VAL A 91 20.90 -12.14 -10.98
N ASP A 92 20.56 -11.86 -9.73
CA ASP A 92 20.63 -12.83 -8.62
C ASP A 92 19.24 -13.39 -8.26
N THR A 93 18.19 -12.95 -8.96
CA THR A 93 16.81 -13.33 -8.63
C THR A 93 16.03 -13.90 -9.81
N TRP A 94 15.78 -13.14 -10.88
CA TRP A 94 14.84 -13.52 -11.96
C TRP A 94 15.39 -13.39 -13.37
N ASP A 95 16.61 -12.84 -13.56
CA ASP A 95 17.20 -12.60 -14.88
C ASP A 95 18.54 -13.31 -15.03
N PRO A 96 18.56 -14.61 -15.42
CA PRO A 96 19.78 -15.39 -15.60
C PRO A 96 20.68 -14.81 -16.70
N LYS A 97 21.97 -14.67 -16.40
CA LYS A 97 22.99 -14.14 -17.32
C LYS A 97 24.19 -15.08 -17.44
N PRO A 98 24.06 -16.18 -18.18
CA PRO A 98 25.16 -17.15 -18.34
C PRO A 98 26.40 -16.57 -19.02
N GLU A 99 26.24 -15.60 -19.92
CA GLU A 99 27.36 -14.94 -20.59
C GLU A 99 28.26 -14.18 -19.60
N LEU A 100 27.66 -13.57 -18.56
CA LEU A 100 28.40 -12.84 -17.52
C LEU A 100 29.43 -13.74 -16.82
N ALA A 101 29.17 -15.05 -16.70
CA ALA A 101 30.09 -16.00 -16.06
C ALA A 101 31.42 -16.15 -16.81
N LYS A 102 31.45 -15.89 -18.10
CA LYS A 102 32.68 -15.95 -18.91
C LYS A 102 33.67 -14.82 -18.58
N TYR A 103 33.17 -13.77 -17.95
CA TYR A 103 33.92 -12.55 -17.63
C TYR A 103 34.17 -12.37 -16.13
N ASP A 104 33.97 -13.40 -15.30
CA ASP A 104 34.14 -13.26 -13.84
C ASP A 104 35.48 -12.64 -13.48
N GLY A 105 35.45 -11.58 -12.70
CA GLY A 105 36.63 -10.84 -12.27
C GLY A 105 37.34 -10.03 -13.38
N GLN A 106 36.77 -9.94 -14.60
CA GLN A 106 37.30 -9.17 -15.72
C GLN A 106 36.46 -7.89 -15.92
N THR A 107 37.05 -6.93 -16.64
CA THR A 107 36.31 -5.73 -17.05
C THR A 107 35.38 -6.04 -18.21
N LEU A 108 34.16 -5.48 -18.18
CA LEU A 108 33.20 -5.58 -19.28
C LEU A 108 33.27 -4.35 -20.18
N PRO A 109 33.05 -4.49 -21.50
CA PRO A 109 33.01 -3.36 -22.41
C PRO A 109 31.96 -2.32 -22.00
N GLY A 110 32.38 -1.07 -21.81
CA GLY A 110 31.51 0.05 -21.48
C GLY A 110 30.96 0.06 -20.05
N LEU A 111 31.44 -0.82 -19.17
CA LEU A 111 31.11 -0.84 -17.76
C LEU A 111 32.36 -0.62 -16.91
N ASP A 112 32.18 0.16 -15.85
CA ASP A 112 33.23 0.46 -14.91
C ASP A 112 33.17 -0.49 -13.70
N GLY A 113 34.13 -1.37 -13.57
CA GLY A 113 34.23 -2.39 -12.53
C GLY A 113 34.50 -3.79 -13.09
N LEU A 114 34.68 -4.74 -12.16
CA LEU A 114 34.90 -6.15 -12.48
C LEU A 114 33.58 -6.89 -12.55
N ALA A 115 33.36 -7.65 -13.60
CA ALA A 115 32.17 -8.49 -13.76
C ALA A 115 31.98 -9.39 -12.54
N PHE A 116 30.75 -9.50 -12.10
CA PHE A 116 30.35 -10.32 -10.98
C PHE A 116 29.13 -11.17 -11.36
N PRO A 117 29.34 -12.41 -11.83
CA PRO A 117 28.26 -13.33 -12.13
C PRO A 117 27.42 -13.63 -10.88
N SER A 118 26.19 -14.03 -11.12
CA SER A 118 25.37 -14.54 -10.02
C SER A 118 25.98 -15.82 -9.45
N PRO A 119 26.12 -15.92 -8.12
CA PRO A 119 26.58 -17.15 -7.48
C PRO A 119 25.50 -18.24 -7.41
N PHE A 120 24.26 -17.93 -7.88
CA PHE A 120 23.10 -18.82 -7.78
C PHE A 120 22.78 -19.49 -9.12
N LYS A 121 22.23 -20.71 -9.03
CA LYS A 121 21.80 -21.49 -10.18
C LYS A 121 20.36 -21.19 -10.58
N TYR A 122 20.10 -21.35 -11.86
CA TYR A 122 18.77 -21.24 -12.43
C TYR A 122 18.32 -22.55 -13.04
N ALA A 123 17.04 -22.85 -12.93
CA ALA A 123 16.44 -24.04 -13.52
C ALA A 123 15.04 -23.71 -14.06
N LYS A 124 14.68 -24.37 -15.18
CA LYS A 124 13.33 -24.30 -15.72
C LYS A 124 12.35 -24.94 -14.78
N LYS A 125 11.25 -24.24 -14.47
CA LYS A 125 10.18 -24.65 -13.55
C LYS A 125 8.82 -24.56 -14.23
N GLY A 126 7.84 -25.23 -13.62
CA GLY A 126 6.48 -25.27 -14.13
C GLY A 126 6.35 -25.98 -15.48
N LYS A 127 5.16 -25.95 -16.03
CA LYS A 127 4.89 -26.43 -17.40
C LYS A 127 5.38 -25.43 -18.45
N SER A 128 5.40 -24.15 -18.08
CA SER A 128 5.86 -23.06 -18.91
C SER A 128 7.37 -23.09 -19.20
N GLY A 129 8.15 -23.74 -18.33
CA GLY A 129 9.60 -23.80 -18.48
C GLY A 129 10.32 -22.47 -18.20
N VAL A 130 9.71 -21.55 -17.46
CA VAL A 130 10.35 -20.30 -17.03
C VAL A 130 11.52 -20.62 -16.12
N GLU A 131 12.65 -19.94 -16.35
CA GLU A 131 13.84 -20.08 -15.52
C GLU A 131 13.67 -19.35 -14.20
N VAL A 132 13.84 -20.09 -13.11
CA VAL A 132 13.71 -19.62 -11.74
C VAL A 132 15.01 -19.84 -11.00
N CYS A 133 15.46 -18.83 -10.28
CA CYS A 133 16.64 -18.91 -9.41
C CYS A 133 16.40 -19.89 -8.24
N GLU A 134 17.44 -20.63 -7.85
CA GLU A 134 17.35 -21.61 -6.76
C GLU A 134 16.96 -21.00 -5.40
N VAL A 135 17.08 -19.68 -5.23
CA VAL A 135 16.65 -18.96 -4.02
C VAL A 135 15.12 -18.83 -3.90
N PHE A 136 14.37 -19.17 -4.96
CA PHE A 136 12.90 -19.14 -5.00
C PHE A 136 12.27 -20.53 -5.30
N PRO A 137 12.55 -21.56 -4.49
CA PRO A 137 12.04 -22.90 -4.78
C PRO A 137 10.51 -22.99 -4.71
N LYS A 138 9.84 -22.24 -3.82
CA LYS A 138 8.38 -22.27 -3.65
C LYS A 138 7.63 -21.45 -4.69
N LEU A 139 8.12 -20.28 -5.06
CA LEU A 139 7.60 -19.52 -6.19
C LEU A 139 7.78 -20.28 -7.51
N GLY A 140 8.86 -21.07 -7.63
CA GLY A 140 9.03 -22.00 -8.76
C GLY A 140 7.92 -23.04 -8.91
N GLU A 141 7.22 -23.42 -7.84
CA GLU A 141 6.07 -24.34 -7.87
C GLU A 141 4.80 -23.67 -8.47
N VAL A 142 4.72 -22.34 -8.45
CA VAL A 142 3.57 -21.56 -8.91
C VAL A 142 3.91 -20.65 -10.09
N ILE A 143 5.05 -20.85 -10.72
CA ILE A 143 5.55 -20.00 -11.79
C ILE A 143 4.60 -19.90 -12.99
N ASP A 144 3.79 -20.92 -13.23
CA ASP A 144 2.78 -20.96 -14.29
C ASP A 144 1.64 -19.95 -14.08
N GLU A 145 1.50 -19.37 -12.87
CA GLU A 145 0.56 -18.29 -12.55
C GLU A 145 1.20 -16.90 -12.65
N MET A 146 2.49 -16.81 -12.96
CA MET A 146 3.28 -15.59 -12.88
C MET A 146 3.76 -15.11 -14.24
N THR A 147 3.89 -13.80 -14.39
CA THR A 147 4.67 -13.14 -15.45
C THR A 147 5.87 -12.45 -14.83
N VAL A 148 7.06 -12.73 -15.33
CA VAL A 148 8.30 -12.05 -14.93
C VAL A 148 8.68 -11.02 -15.99
N ILE A 149 8.75 -9.74 -15.61
CA ILE A 149 9.17 -8.64 -16.48
C ILE A 149 10.65 -8.41 -16.23
N ARG A 150 11.50 -8.79 -17.19
CA ARG A 150 12.97 -8.71 -17.10
C ARG A 150 13.56 -7.41 -17.67
N SER A 151 12.74 -6.59 -18.30
CA SER A 151 13.17 -5.37 -19.01
C SER A 151 12.72 -4.08 -18.33
N LEU A 152 12.40 -4.14 -17.04
CA LEU A 152 12.05 -2.94 -16.28
C LEU A 152 13.27 -2.04 -16.11
N TRP A 153 13.02 -0.72 -16.08
CA TRP A 153 14.03 0.29 -15.82
C TRP A 153 13.42 1.57 -15.25
N THR A 154 14.27 2.38 -14.63
CA THR A 154 13.91 3.67 -14.02
C THR A 154 14.99 4.72 -14.30
N ASP A 155 14.61 5.99 -14.20
CA ASP A 155 15.54 7.11 -14.45
C ASP A 155 16.53 7.33 -13.29
N ILE A 156 16.18 6.88 -12.07
CA ILE A 156 16.89 7.29 -10.85
C ILE A 156 17.33 6.06 -10.04
N PRO A 157 18.65 5.84 -9.87
CA PRO A 157 19.19 4.79 -9.02
C PRO A 157 19.51 5.29 -7.60
N ALA A 158 18.63 6.08 -7.00
CA ALA A 158 18.76 6.61 -5.63
C ALA A 158 17.51 6.29 -4.82
N HIS A 159 17.65 5.58 -3.70
CA HIS A 159 16.54 4.96 -2.95
C HIS A 159 15.38 5.90 -2.68
N GLU A 160 15.60 7.01 -2.00
CA GLU A 160 14.49 7.89 -1.58
C GLU A 160 13.66 8.40 -2.76
N VAL A 161 14.34 8.80 -3.84
CA VAL A 161 13.69 9.34 -5.03
C VAL A 161 13.03 8.22 -5.83
N ALA A 162 13.70 7.09 -6.03
CA ALA A 162 13.19 5.96 -6.79
C ALA A 162 12.02 5.25 -6.07
N GLN A 163 12.09 5.11 -4.74
CA GLN A 163 10.98 4.60 -3.92
C GLN A 163 9.74 5.49 -4.06
N ARG A 164 9.92 6.81 -3.99
CA ARG A 164 8.83 7.76 -4.23
C ARG A 164 8.30 7.62 -5.64
N PHE A 165 9.17 7.53 -6.63
CA PHE A 165 8.80 7.38 -8.03
C PHE A 165 7.97 6.11 -8.27
N MET A 166 8.41 4.97 -7.75
CA MET A 166 7.65 3.71 -7.84
C MET A 166 6.27 3.83 -7.20
N ASN A 167 6.15 4.51 -6.07
CA ASN A 167 4.90 4.57 -5.32
C ASN A 167 3.96 5.71 -5.78
N THR A 168 4.48 6.80 -6.36
CA THR A 168 3.69 7.99 -6.68
C THR A 168 3.70 8.38 -8.17
N GLY A 169 4.47 7.66 -9.00
CA GLY A 169 4.64 8.00 -10.41
C GLY A 169 5.31 9.37 -10.64
N SER A 170 6.01 9.92 -9.62
CA SER A 170 6.62 11.25 -9.72
C SER A 170 7.91 11.35 -8.94
N LEU A 171 8.88 12.04 -9.54
CA LEU A 171 10.12 12.43 -8.88
C LEU A 171 9.93 13.63 -7.95
N GLN A 172 8.87 14.41 -8.15
CA GLN A 172 8.54 15.61 -7.38
C GLN A 172 7.63 15.27 -6.20
N ILE A 173 7.76 16.04 -5.12
CA ILE A 173 6.90 15.97 -3.93
C ILE A 173 6.00 17.21 -3.93
N PRO A 174 4.79 17.08 -3.38
CA PRO A 174 4.03 15.88 -3.00
C PRO A 174 3.12 15.42 -4.14
N LYS A 175 3.00 14.10 -4.38
CA LYS A 175 2.06 13.51 -5.35
C LYS A 175 1.28 12.36 -4.70
N PRO A 176 0.03 12.09 -5.10
CA PRO A 176 -0.71 10.97 -4.56
C PRO A 176 -0.09 9.63 -4.92
N SER A 177 -0.14 8.69 -3.99
CA SER A 177 0.35 7.32 -4.18
C SER A 177 -0.59 6.50 -5.09
N MET A 178 -0.08 5.39 -5.63
CA MET A 178 -0.84 4.47 -6.49
C MET A 178 -2.12 3.99 -5.81
N GLY A 179 -2.03 3.56 -4.54
CA GLY A 179 -3.20 3.11 -3.80
C GLY A 179 -4.24 4.22 -3.62
N SER A 180 -3.83 5.46 -3.40
CA SER A 180 -4.73 6.61 -3.31
C SER A 180 -5.44 6.89 -4.65
N TRP A 181 -4.73 6.79 -5.79
CA TRP A 181 -5.35 6.91 -7.12
C TRP A 181 -6.32 5.78 -7.41
N VAL A 182 -6.01 4.54 -7.02
CA VAL A 182 -6.90 3.39 -7.20
C VAL A 182 -8.19 3.57 -6.41
N VAL A 183 -8.10 3.99 -5.14
CA VAL A 183 -9.28 4.24 -4.29
C VAL A 183 -10.06 5.46 -4.78
N TYR A 184 -9.41 6.51 -5.24
CA TYR A 184 -10.07 7.66 -5.87
C TYR A 184 -10.90 7.23 -7.09
N GLY A 185 -10.34 6.38 -7.96
CA GLY A 185 -11.00 5.93 -9.17
C GLY A 185 -12.11 4.91 -8.95
N LEU A 186 -11.92 3.92 -8.07
CA LEU A 186 -12.83 2.78 -7.89
C LEU A 186 -13.65 2.81 -6.60
N GLY A 187 -13.33 3.68 -5.64
CA GLY A 187 -13.85 3.56 -4.28
C GLY A 187 -13.40 2.26 -3.63
N THR A 188 -14.11 1.82 -2.60
CA THR A 188 -13.86 0.55 -1.92
C THR A 188 -15.15 -0.25 -1.78
N GLN A 189 -15.06 -1.57 -1.85
CA GLN A 189 -16.23 -2.45 -1.62
C GLN A 189 -16.58 -2.52 -0.14
N ASN A 190 -15.58 -2.44 0.72
CA ASN A 190 -15.78 -2.38 2.17
C ASN A 190 -15.88 -0.92 2.62
N GLN A 191 -17.03 -0.55 3.19
CA GLN A 191 -17.30 0.81 3.68
C GLN A 191 -16.88 1.01 5.15
N ASN A 192 -16.34 -0.04 5.79
CA ASN A 192 -15.98 -0.05 7.21
C ASN A 192 -14.46 -0.19 7.43
N MET A 193 -13.71 -0.27 6.32
CA MET A 193 -12.24 -0.28 6.32
C MET A 193 -11.69 0.69 5.26
N PRO A 194 -10.49 1.25 5.47
CA PRO A 194 -9.81 2.02 4.43
C PRO A 194 -9.67 1.22 3.13
N GLY A 195 -9.91 1.86 1.99
CA GLY A 195 -9.73 1.23 0.69
C GLY A 195 -8.27 0.95 0.34
N PHE A 196 -7.34 1.62 1.03
CA PHE A 196 -5.90 1.45 0.90
C PHE A 196 -5.23 1.25 2.26
N ILE A 197 -4.52 0.13 2.42
CA ILE A 197 -3.82 -0.23 3.67
C ILE A 197 -2.37 -0.57 3.34
N THR A 198 -1.43 -0.07 4.17
CA THR A 198 -0.01 -0.45 4.10
C THR A 198 0.38 -1.24 5.35
N LEU A 199 1.04 -2.37 5.17
CA LEU A 199 1.64 -3.17 6.23
C LEU A 199 3.14 -2.81 6.33
N GLY A 200 3.42 -1.74 7.06
CA GLY A 200 4.71 -1.07 7.09
C GLY A 200 4.89 -0.04 5.98
N GLY A 201 6.12 0.47 5.83
CA GLY A 201 6.47 1.45 4.79
C GLY A 201 6.46 2.90 5.26
N LYS A 202 6.90 3.78 4.36
CA LYS A 202 7.08 5.22 4.63
C LYS A 202 5.78 6.01 4.40
N PRO A 203 5.62 7.18 5.04
CA PRO A 203 4.42 8.01 4.86
C PRO A 203 4.14 8.39 3.40
N GLU A 204 5.16 8.71 2.62
CA GLU A 204 5.02 9.09 1.22
C GLU A 204 4.47 7.99 0.31
N TRP A 205 4.56 6.70 0.73
CA TRP A 205 4.04 5.59 -0.07
C TRP A 205 2.51 5.44 0.00
N ARG A 206 1.87 6.13 0.95
CA ARG A 206 0.42 6.06 1.19
C ARG A 206 -0.29 7.40 1.17
N GLN A 207 0.41 8.47 0.75
CA GLN A 207 -0.14 9.82 0.80
C GLN A 207 -1.22 10.07 -0.26
N ALA A 208 -2.29 10.77 0.13
CA ALA A 208 -3.28 11.30 -0.80
C ALA A 208 -2.81 12.60 -1.46
N SER A 209 -1.90 13.35 -0.81
CA SER A 209 -1.34 14.61 -1.30
C SER A 209 -2.45 15.63 -1.66
N PHE A 210 -2.61 15.98 -2.94
CA PHE A 210 -3.65 16.90 -3.41
C PHE A 210 -5.02 16.23 -3.65
N LEU A 211 -5.10 14.89 -3.62
CA LEU A 211 -6.41 14.22 -3.56
C LEU A 211 -7.03 14.45 -2.18
N PRO A 212 -8.37 14.43 -2.06
CA PRO A 212 -9.04 14.46 -0.76
C PRO A 212 -8.48 13.42 0.21
N GLY A 213 -8.32 13.82 1.46
CA GLY A 213 -7.66 12.99 2.48
C GLY A 213 -8.33 11.65 2.77
N ILE A 214 -9.61 11.49 2.41
CA ILE A 214 -10.33 10.22 2.52
C ILE A 214 -9.69 9.10 1.68
N TYR A 215 -8.90 9.43 0.66
CA TYR A 215 -8.15 8.47 -0.16
C TYR A 215 -6.76 8.17 0.38
N GLN A 216 -6.39 8.77 1.53
CA GLN A 216 -5.14 8.49 2.23
C GLN A 216 -5.06 7.03 2.64
N GLY A 217 -3.90 6.39 2.40
CA GLY A 217 -3.67 5.03 2.89
C GLY A 217 -3.50 4.98 4.40
N CYS A 218 -4.06 3.94 5.03
CA CYS A 218 -3.88 3.65 6.45
C CYS A 218 -2.65 2.76 6.66
N ASN A 219 -1.73 3.16 7.53
CA ASN A 219 -0.61 2.33 7.92
C ASN A 219 -0.95 1.45 9.10
N VAL A 220 -0.62 0.19 8.99
CA VAL A 220 -0.71 -0.78 10.07
C VAL A 220 0.69 -1.35 10.31
N ASN A 221 1.21 -1.10 11.50
CA ASN A 221 2.47 -1.69 11.93
C ASN A 221 2.18 -3.06 12.54
N TYR A 222 2.57 -4.10 11.83
CA TYR A 222 2.44 -5.47 12.30
C TYR A 222 3.82 -6.07 12.56
N ALA A 223 3.95 -6.74 13.71
CA ALA A 223 5.06 -7.64 14.01
C ALA A 223 4.51 -8.91 14.69
N PRO A 224 5.16 -10.07 14.51
CA PRO A 224 4.76 -11.31 15.16
C PRO A 224 4.66 -11.16 16.67
N GLY A 225 3.55 -11.64 17.25
CA GLY A 225 3.29 -11.59 18.70
C GLY A 225 2.65 -10.28 19.19
N MET A 226 2.48 -9.27 18.35
CA MET A 226 1.72 -8.06 18.73
C MET A 226 0.25 -8.40 18.97
N LYS A 227 -0.31 -7.77 20.00
CA LYS A 227 -1.75 -7.83 20.26
C LYS A 227 -2.51 -6.90 19.31
N LEU A 228 -3.78 -7.14 19.17
CA LEU A 228 -4.62 -6.42 18.23
C LEU A 228 -4.69 -4.90 18.54
N ASP A 229 -4.70 -4.51 19.78
CA ASP A 229 -4.66 -3.13 20.26
C ASP A 229 -3.31 -2.43 20.03
N GLU A 230 -2.25 -3.20 19.89
CA GLU A 230 -0.92 -2.72 19.49
C GLU A 230 -0.80 -2.58 17.96
N ILE A 231 -1.47 -3.48 17.21
CA ILE A 231 -1.51 -3.45 15.73
C ILE A 231 -2.36 -2.29 15.24
N LEU A 232 -3.50 -2.09 15.83
CA LEU A 232 -4.47 -1.04 15.50
C LEU A 232 -4.58 -0.06 16.67
N LEU A 233 -3.70 0.93 16.66
CA LEU A 233 -3.67 1.96 17.70
C LEU A 233 -5.01 2.68 17.79
N ASN A 234 -5.48 2.92 19.03
CA ASN A 234 -6.73 3.62 19.32
C ASN A 234 -8.01 2.92 18.80
N ILE A 235 -7.94 1.60 18.56
CA ILE A 235 -9.11 0.84 18.10
C ILE A 235 -10.18 0.70 19.20
N SER A 236 -9.80 0.84 20.45
CA SER A 236 -10.72 0.89 21.58
C SER A 236 -10.55 2.18 22.37
N ASN A 237 -11.66 2.74 22.85
CA ASN A 237 -11.62 3.87 23.75
C ASN A 237 -11.82 3.33 25.17
N PRO A 238 -10.82 3.41 26.06
CA PRO A 238 -10.92 2.88 27.43
C PRO A 238 -11.91 3.66 28.32
N PHE A 239 -12.32 4.88 27.89
CA PHE A 239 -13.16 5.77 28.67
C PHE A 239 -14.63 5.75 28.25
N THR A 240 -14.96 5.26 27.04
CA THR A 240 -16.33 5.27 26.54
C THR A 240 -16.64 4.01 25.74
N GLY A 241 -17.78 3.37 26.00
CA GLY A 241 -18.28 2.25 25.21
C GLY A 241 -18.74 2.67 23.81
N LEU A 242 -18.84 1.70 22.89
CA LEU A 242 -19.19 1.89 21.47
C LEU A 242 -20.48 2.68 21.26
N ASP A 243 -21.53 2.45 22.04
CA ASP A 243 -22.81 3.15 21.91
C ASP A 243 -22.70 4.65 22.24
N ARG A 244 -21.87 4.98 23.21
CA ARG A 244 -21.60 6.39 23.53
C ARG A 244 -20.76 7.06 22.47
N GLN A 245 -19.77 6.38 21.92
CA GLN A 245 -18.99 6.88 20.77
C GLN A 245 -19.88 7.10 19.56
N ARG A 246 -20.80 6.16 19.27
CA ARG A 246 -21.77 6.30 18.18
C ARG A 246 -22.61 7.55 18.33
N ARG A 247 -23.15 7.81 19.53
CA ARG A 247 -23.92 9.04 19.82
C ARG A 247 -23.06 10.29 19.65
N GLN A 248 -21.80 10.27 20.09
CA GLN A 248 -20.88 11.40 19.92
C GLN A 248 -20.63 11.70 18.42
N LEU A 249 -20.38 10.68 17.61
CA LEU A 249 -20.19 10.84 16.18
C LEU A 249 -21.46 11.35 15.47
N SER A 250 -22.64 10.83 15.85
CA SER A 250 -23.92 11.34 15.31
C SER A 250 -24.11 12.82 15.64
N PHE A 251 -23.75 13.22 16.86
CA PHE A 251 -23.84 14.63 17.27
C PHE A 251 -22.85 15.52 16.48
N VAL A 252 -21.62 15.04 16.26
CA VAL A 252 -20.63 15.76 15.40
C VAL A 252 -21.18 15.93 13.99
N ARG A 253 -21.82 14.91 13.42
CA ARG A 253 -22.45 14.98 12.08
C ARG A 253 -23.56 16.04 12.03
N GLU A 254 -24.42 16.12 13.03
CA GLU A 254 -25.49 17.13 13.08
C GLU A 254 -24.91 18.54 13.18
N LEU A 255 -23.90 18.75 14.03
CA LEU A 255 -23.18 20.03 14.09
C LEU A 255 -22.54 20.39 12.76
N ASP A 256 -21.98 19.40 12.10
CA ASP A 256 -21.33 19.56 10.78
C ASP A 256 -22.34 19.99 9.71
N LYS A 257 -23.48 19.33 9.65
CA LYS A 257 -24.57 19.67 8.75
C LYS A 257 -25.07 21.11 8.96
N MET A 258 -25.31 21.50 10.21
CA MET A 258 -25.71 22.86 10.56
C MET A 258 -24.64 23.91 10.18
N HIS A 259 -23.37 23.53 10.24
CA HIS A 259 -22.25 24.41 9.92
C HIS A 259 -22.04 24.52 8.41
N ALA A 260 -22.13 23.42 7.66
CA ALA A 260 -22.04 23.39 6.21
C ALA A 260 -23.12 24.23 5.52
N GLU A 261 -24.29 24.36 6.16
CA GLU A 261 -25.37 25.24 5.67
C GLU A 261 -25.05 26.75 5.86
N LYS A 262 -24.10 27.10 6.76
CA LYS A 262 -23.78 28.50 7.13
C LYS A 262 -22.43 29.01 6.65
N LEU A 263 -21.47 28.15 6.37
CA LEU A 263 -20.08 28.52 6.07
C LEU A 263 -19.52 27.73 4.88
N GLN A 264 -18.50 28.27 4.22
CA GLN A 264 -17.79 27.59 3.14
C GLN A 264 -17.15 26.29 3.67
N LYS A 265 -17.22 25.20 2.87
CA LYS A 265 -16.66 23.89 3.20
C LYS A 265 -15.16 24.00 3.53
N ASP A 266 -14.78 23.53 4.72
CA ASP A 266 -13.40 23.32 5.11
C ASP A 266 -13.01 21.88 4.82
N GLU A 267 -12.30 21.64 3.70
CA GLU A 267 -11.90 20.30 3.27
C GLU A 267 -11.03 19.57 4.29
N GLN A 268 -10.23 20.27 5.09
CA GLN A 268 -9.39 19.65 6.10
C GLN A 268 -10.22 19.12 7.27
N LEU A 269 -11.26 19.84 7.65
CA LEU A 269 -12.15 19.44 8.71
C LEU A 269 -13.03 18.26 8.29
N GLU A 270 -13.58 18.28 7.06
CA GLU A 270 -14.32 17.15 6.50
C GLU A 270 -13.47 15.88 6.51
N THR A 271 -12.22 15.97 6.02
CA THR A 271 -11.27 14.85 6.05
C THR A 271 -11.04 14.29 7.46
N ARG A 272 -10.96 15.16 8.48
CA ARG A 272 -10.82 14.71 9.87
C ARG A 272 -12.04 13.95 10.37
N ILE A 273 -13.23 14.46 10.08
CA ILE A 273 -14.48 13.82 10.49
C ILE A 273 -14.60 12.44 9.83
N GLU A 274 -14.37 12.36 8.52
CA GLU A 274 -14.37 11.09 7.78
C GLU A 274 -13.33 10.10 8.33
N SER A 275 -12.15 10.59 8.74
CA SER A 275 -11.12 9.77 9.37
C SER A 275 -11.54 9.22 10.73
N PHE A 276 -12.23 10.02 11.57
CA PHE A 276 -12.77 9.55 12.85
C PHE A 276 -13.90 8.53 12.65
N GLU A 277 -14.77 8.74 11.67
CA GLU A 277 -15.83 7.78 11.34
C GLU A 277 -15.25 6.46 10.83
N MET A 278 -14.24 6.53 10.00
CA MET A 278 -13.53 5.34 9.52
C MET A 278 -12.87 4.61 10.69
N ALA A 279 -12.16 5.31 11.57
CA ALA A 279 -11.55 4.73 12.75
C ALA A 279 -12.59 4.04 13.68
N PHE A 280 -13.77 4.65 13.83
CA PHE A 280 -14.86 4.04 14.60
C PHE A 280 -15.39 2.75 13.92
N LYS A 281 -15.63 2.76 12.62
CA LYS A 281 -16.06 1.58 11.86
C LYS A 281 -15.03 0.45 11.94
N MET A 282 -13.75 0.80 11.90
CA MET A 282 -12.65 -0.16 12.04
C MET A 282 -12.66 -0.89 13.38
N GLN A 283 -13.19 -0.30 14.46
CA GLN A 283 -13.24 -0.95 15.78
C GLN A 283 -14.04 -2.27 15.77
N THR A 284 -14.98 -2.42 14.86
CA THR A 284 -15.83 -3.61 14.77
C THR A 284 -15.39 -4.60 13.71
N GLU A 285 -15.00 -4.15 12.51
CA GLU A 285 -14.73 -5.04 11.38
C GLU A 285 -13.24 -5.28 11.12
N ALA A 286 -12.38 -4.28 11.35
CA ALA A 286 -10.96 -4.43 11.11
C ALA A 286 -10.30 -5.42 12.08
N THR A 287 -10.82 -5.50 13.33
CA THR A 287 -10.31 -6.44 14.34
C THR A 287 -10.28 -7.87 13.82
N ASP A 288 -11.34 -8.29 13.12
CA ASP A 288 -11.40 -9.63 12.55
C ASP A 288 -10.37 -9.82 11.41
N ALA A 289 -10.19 -8.84 10.52
CA ALA A 289 -9.27 -8.96 9.40
C ALA A 289 -7.81 -9.17 9.82
N PHE A 290 -7.39 -8.52 10.92
CA PHE A 290 -6.02 -8.59 11.44
C PHE A 290 -5.78 -9.75 12.41
N ASP A 291 -6.84 -10.39 12.92
CA ASP A 291 -6.71 -11.54 13.81
C ASP A 291 -6.52 -12.83 13.02
N ILE A 292 -5.25 -13.11 12.66
CA ILE A 292 -4.88 -14.33 11.94
C ILE A 292 -5.00 -15.61 12.79
N SER A 293 -5.21 -15.50 14.11
CA SER A 293 -5.41 -16.69 14.95
C SER A 293 -6.72 -17.43 14.62
N LYS A 294 -7.68 -16.74 14.00
CA LYS A 294 -8.93 -17.31 13.51
C LYS A 294 -8.80 -18.14 12.23
N GLU A 295 -7.68 -18.06 11.55
CA GLU A 295 -7.42 -18.92 10.39
C GLU A 295 -7.11 -20.35 10.85
N PRO A 296 -7.55 -21.37 10.09
CA PRO A 296 -7.19 -22.75 10.36
C PRO A 296 -5.68 -22.93 10.48
N GLN A 297 -5.22 -23.84 11.36
CA GLN A 297 -3.79 -24.08 11.57
C GLN A 297 -3.07 -24.42 10.25
N GLN A 298 -3.68 -25.26 9.42
CA GLN A 298 -3.13 -25.62 8.09
C GLN A 298 -2.87 -24.39 7.20
N MET A 299 -3.74 -23.37 7.27
CA MET A 299 -3.57 -22.13 6.52
C MET A 299 -2.42 -21.31 7.09
N ARG A 300 -2.33 -21.20 8.41
CA ARG A 300 -1.21 -20.50 9.08
C ARG A 300 0.12 -21.18 8.78
N ASP A 301 0.16 -22.51 8.76
CA ASP A 301 1.35 -23.28 8.43
C ASP A 301 1.75 -23.10 6.96
N LEU A 302 0.78 -22.98 6.04
CA LEU A 302 1.01 -22.75 4.63
C LEU A 302 1.77 -21.41 4.40
N TYR A 303 1.35 -20.34 5.09
CA TYR A 303 2.02 -19.03 5.01
C TYR A 303 3.31 -18.99 5.85
N GLY A 304 3.47 -19.87 6.82
CA GLY A 304 4.59 -19.94 7.73
C GLY A 304 4.51 -18.93 8.89
N ALA A 305 5.12 -19.28 10.01
CA ALA A 305 5.15 -18.48 11.25
C ALA A 305 6.23 -17.37 11.17
N THR A 306 6.22 -16.57 10.10
CA THR A 306 7.17 -15.48 9.87
C THR A 306 6.43 -14.15 9.79
N ASP A 307 7.16 -13.04 9.92
CA ASP A 307 6.60 -11.68 9.74
C ASP A 307 5.94 -11.55 8.35
N MET A 308 6.63 -11.98 7.30
CA MET A 308 6.11 -11.89 5.93
C MET A 308 4.92 -12.83 5.73
N GLY A 309 4.94 -14.05 6.30
CA GLY A 309 3.82 -14.98 6.27
C GLY A 309 2.56 -14.37 6.87
N ALA A 310 2.67 -13.79 8.05
CA ALA A 310 1.57 -13.13 8.72
C ALA A 310 1.06 -11.90 7.93
N LYS A 311 1.95 -11.04 7.42
CA LYS A 311 1.57 -9.87 6.62
C LYS A 311 0.85 -10.27 5.33
N LEU A 312 1.31 -11.28 4.60
CA LEU A 312 0.65 -11.75 3.38
C LEU A 312 -0.67 -12.45 3.67
N LEU A 313 -0.80 -13.17 4.79
CA LEU A 313 -2.07 -13.71 5.25
C LEU A 313 -3.07 -12.60 5.59
N ILE A 314 -2.64 -11.55 6.28
CA ILE A 314 -3.45 -10.35 6.54
C ILE A 314 -3.85 -9.69 5.22
N ALA A 315 -2.92 -9.52 4.26
CA ALA A 315 -3.20 -8.92 2.96
C ALA A 315 -4.29 -9.70 2.19
N ARG A 316 -4.24 -11.04 2.20
CA ARG A 316 -5.29 -11.90 1.63
C ARG A 316 -6.63 -11.65 2.32
N ARG A 317 -6.67 -11.62 3.66
CA ARG A 317 -7.88 -11.38 4.44
C ARG A 317 -8.49 -9.99 4.16
N LEU A 318 -7.64 -8.99 3.95
CA LEU A 318 -8.07 -7.64 3.61
C LEU A 318 -8.73 -7.56 2.22
N VAL A 319 -8.11 -8.17 1.19
CA VAL A 319 -8.71 -8.16 -0.16
C VAL A 319 -9.97 -9.01 -0.24
N GLU A 320 -10.03 -10.13 0.49
CA GLU A 320 -11.23 -10.95 0.63
C GLU A 320 -12.41 -10.16 1.22
N ARG A 321 -12.12 -9.16 2.06
CA ARG A 321 -13.10 -8.23 2.66
C ARG A 321 -13.33 -6.95 1.85
N GLY A 322 -12.78 -6.87 0.63
CA GLY A 322 -13.05 -5.78 -0.30
C GLY A 322 -12.15 -4.56 -0.19
N VAL A 323 -11.00 -4.65 0.52
CA VAL A 323 -9.95 -3.62 0.46
C VAL A 323 -9.35 -3.61 -0.95
N ARG A 324 -9.23 -2.42 -1.55
CA ARG A 324 -8.79 -2.27 -2.95
C ARG A 324 -7.30 -2.39 -3.16
N PHE A 325 -6.52 -1.86 -2.23
CA PHE A 325 -5.07 -1.83 -2.38
C PHE A 325 -4.41 -2.16 -1.04
N VAL A 326 -3.59 -3.20 -1.03
CA VAL A 326 -2.78 -3.57 0.13
C VAL A 326 -1.32 -3.56 -0.29
N GLN A 327 -0.51 -2.75 0.38
CA GLN A 327 0.94 -2.73 0.17
C GLN A 327 1.65 -3.36 1.36
N VAL A 328 2.54 -4.30 1.08
CA VAL A 328 3.33 -5.01 2.09
C VAL A 328 4.79 -4.66 1.89
N GLN A 329 5.40 -4.04 2.91
CA GLN A 329 6.83 -3.73 2.87
C GLN A 329 7.66 -4.99 3.13
N HIS A 330 8.66 -5.20 2.28
CA HIS A 330 9.71 -6.22 2.43
C HIS A 330 11.08 -5.57 2.19
N GLY A 331 11.70 -5.04 3.24
CA GLY A 331 12.99 -4.34 3.18
C GLY A 331 14.19 -5.27 3.18
N GLY A 332 15.38 -4.68 3.02
CA GLY A 332 16.66 -5.38 3.16
C GLY A 332 17.28 -5.88 1.86
N TRP A 333 16.79 -5.42 0.69
CA TRP A 333 17.33 -5.78 -0.61
C TRP A 333 18.53 -4.92 -1.06
N ASP A 334 18.94 -3.96 -0.22
CA ASP A 334 20.10 -3.09 -0.48
C ASP A 334 21.43 -3.83 -0.23
N THR A 335 21.85 -4.63 -1.22
CA THR A 335 22.95 -5.62 -1.08
C THR A 335 24.27 -5.11 -1.66
N HIS A 336 24.87 -4.09 -1.03
CA HIS A 336 26.22 -3.60 -1.35
C HIS A 336 27.36 -4.56 -0.97
N GLY A 337 27.05 -5.63 -0.25
CA GLY A 337 27.97 -6.68 0.16
C GLY A 337 27.24 -7.99 0.46
N ASN A 338 28.02 -9.08 0.60
CA ASN A 338 27.53 -10.37 1.06
C ASN A 338 26.36 -10.95 0.23
N VAL A 339 26.35 -10.77 -1.09
CA VAL A 339 25.28 -11.27 -1.99
C VAL A 339 24.93 -12.72 -1.71
N GLN A 340 25.94 -13.59 -1.50
CA GLN A 340 25.76 -15.02 -1.25
C GLN A 340 24.91 -15.36 -0.03
N THR A 341 24.87 -14.49 0.97
CA THR A 341 24.07 -14.70 2.20
C THR A 341 22.87 -13.78 2.28
N ALA A 342 22.98 -12.55 1.79
CA ALA A 342 21.92 -11.56 1.85
C ALA A 342 20.75 -11.92 0.92
N ILE A 343 21.02 -12.30 -0.32
CA ILE A 343 19.97 -12.66 -1.28
C ILE A 343 19.16 -13.89 -0.82
N PRO A 344 19.77 -15.05 -0.43
CA PRO A 344 18.99 -16.18 0.07
C PRO A 344 18.15 -15.85 1.31
N ARG A 345 18.67 -15.01 2.21
CA ARG A 345 17.91 -14.56 3.39
C ARG A 345 16.67 -13.78 3.00
N GLN A 346 16.80 -12.79 2.11
CA GLN A 346 15.65 -11.97 1.67
C GLN A 346 14.68 -12.78 0.81
N ALA A 347 15.19 -13.57 -0.12
CA ALA A 347 14.39 -14.46 -0.94
C ALA A 347 13.61 -15.46 -0.08
N GLY A 348 14.28 -16.13 0.86
CA GLY A 348 13.66 -17.10 1.76
C GLY A 348 12.56 -16.52 2.65
N ALA A 349 12.65 -15.22 2.99
CA ALA A 349 11.61 -14.54 3.76
C ALA A 349 10.29 -14.39 2.96
N VAL A 350 10.35 -14.24 1.63
CA VAL A 350 9.18 -13.97 0.79
C VAL A 350 8.73 -15.16 -0.06
N ASP A 351 9.62 -16.09 -0.38
CA ASP A 351 9.37 -17.22 -1.30
C ASP A 351 8.17 -18.08 -0.89
N GLY A 352 8.23 -18.66 0.32
CA GLY A 352 7.14 -19.47 0.85
C GLY A 352 5.83 -18.71 1.00
N PRO A 353 5.84 -17.57 1.72
CA PRO A 353 4.63 -16.75 1.91
C PRO A 353 3.99 -16.24 0.62
N ALA A 354 4.77 -15.81 -0.38
CA ALA A 354 4.21 -15.36 -1.66
C ALA A 354 3.63 -16.52 -2.48
N ALA A 355 4.29 -17.67 -2.50
CA ALA A 355 3.76 -18.87 -3.12
C ALA A 355 2.47 -19.34 -2.42
N ALA A 356 2.41 -19.27 -1.09
CA ALA A 356 1.20 -19.55 -0.32
C ALA A 356 0.05 -18.61 -0.68
N LEU A 357 0.34 -17.30 -0.80
CA LEU A 357 -0.65 -16.29 -1.20
C LEU A 357 -1.25 -16.61 -2.57
N ILE A 358 -0.41 -16.93 -3.56
CA ILE A 358 -0.89 -17.30 -4.92
C ILE A 358 -1.77 -18.56 -4.87
N LYS A 359 -1.34 -19.61 -4.14
CA LYS A 359 -2.10 -20.85 -3.98
C LYS A 359 -3.44 -20.64 -3.28
N ASP A 360 -3.44 -19.88 -2.17
CA ASP A 360 -4.64 -19.61 -1.35
C ASP A 360 -5.66 -18.77 -2.14
N LEU A 361 -5.22 -17.69 -2.80
CA LEU A 361 -6.10 -16.89 -3.66
C LEU A 361 -6.67 -17.72 -4.82
N LYS A 362 -5.87 -18.61 -5.42
CA LYS A 362 -6.34 -19.51 -6.49
C LYS A 362 -7.40 -20.49 -5.97
N GLN A 363 -7.17 -21.13 -4.82
CA GLN A 363 -8.13 -22.05 -4.20
C GLN A 363 -9.45 -21.38 -3.85
N ARG A 364 -9.40 -20.09 -3.46
CA ARG A 364 -10.59 -19.28 -3.14
C ARG A 364 -11.29 -18.69 -4.36
N GLY A 365 -10.76 -18.88 -5.56
CA GLY A 365 -11.28 -18.23 -6.78
C GLY A 365 -11.08 -16.70 -6.78
N LEU A 366 -10.13 -16.19 -6.01
CA LEU A 366 -9.84 -14.76 -5.89
C LEU A 366 -8.63 -14.33 -6.73
N LEU A 367 -7.79 -15.26 -7.19
CA LEU A 367 -6.56 -14.93 -7.93
C LEU A 367 -6.88 -14.18 -9.23
N ASP A 368 -7.89 -14.60 -9.98
CA ASP A 368 -8.26 -13.97 -11.25
C ASP A 368 -8.69 -12.51 -11.10
N SER A 369 -9.13 -12.11 -9.91
CA SER A 369 -9.56 -10.74 -9.61
C SER A 369 -8.62 -9.97 -8.67
N THR A 370 -7.53 -10.58 -8.22
CA THR A 370 -6.52 -9.96 -7.34
C THR A 370 -5.17 -9.93 -8.04
N LEU A 371 -4.68 -8.74 -8.35
CA LEU A 371 -3.35 -8.53 -8.91
C LEU A 371 -2.31 -8.54 -7.80
N ILE A 372 -1.38 -9.48 -7.86
CA ILE A 372 -0.21 -9.52 -6.98
C ILE A 372 0.97 -8.95 -7.77
N ILE A 373 1.76 -8.06 -7.13
CA ILE A 373 2.95 -7.45 -7.71
C ILE A 373 4.08 -7.59 -6.71
N TRP A 374 5.26 -7.99 -7.19
CA TRP A 374 6.50 -7.93 -6.43
C TRP A 374 7.56 -7.20 -7.25
N GLY A 375 8.28 -6.30 -6.63
CA GLY A 375 9.39 -5.57 -7.22
C GLY A 375 9.86 -4.46 -6.30
N GLY A 376 11.04 -3.91 -6.58
CA GLY A 376 11.61 -2.79 -5.85
C GLY A 376 11.67 -1.53 -6.70
N GLU A 377 12.47 -0.57 -6.25
CA GLU A 377 12.58 0.76 -6.86
C GLU A 377 13.58 0.83 -8.03
N PHE A 378 14.57 -0.08 -8.08
CA PHE A 378 15.56 -0.26 -9.15
C PHE A 378 16.25 -1.62 -9.03
N GLY A 379 17.18 -1.95 -9.93
CA GLY A 379 17.99 -3.16 -9.85
C GLY A 379 19.42 -2.89 -9.39
N ARG A 380 20.32 -3.82 -9.69
CA ARG A 380 21.71 -3.76 -9.24
C ARG A 380 22.70 -3.89 -10.40
N THR A 381 23.92 -3.36 -10.20
CA THR A 381 25.00 -3.49 -11.18
C THR A 381 25.41 -4.95 -11.38
N VAL A 382 25.87 -5.26 -12.57
CA VAL A 382 26.43 -6.59 -12.91
C VAL A 382 27.93 -6.69 -12.61
N VAL A 383 28.49 -5.63 -12.09
CA VAL A 383 29.87 -5.54 -11.61
C VAL A 383 29.91 -5.46 -10.09
N ARG A 384 31.06 -5.80 -9.51
CA ARG A 384 31.29 -5.70 -8.06
C ARG A 384 31.18 -4.24 -7.62
N ASP A 385 30.52 -4.01 -6.51
CA ASP A 385 30.52 -2.70 -5.87
C ASP A 385 31.93 -2.35 -5.39
N ARG A 386 32.41 -1.18 -5.77
CA ARG A 386 33.74 -0.67 -5.40
C ARG A 386 33.81 -0.21 -3.95
N ASN A 387 32.67 0.21 -3.41
CA ASN A 387 32.56 0.70 -2.04
C ASN A 387 32.14 -0.43 -1.08
N GLY A 388 31.96 -1.65 -1.60
CA GLY A 388 31.50 -2.80 -0.84
C GLY A 388 32.53 -3.28 0.18
N ASN A 389 32.03 -3.90 1.23
CA ASN A 389 32.82 -4.59 2.25
C ASN A 389 33.64 -5.74 1.63
N ALA A 390 34.46 -6.41 2.46
CA ALA A 390 35.33 -7.52 2.04
C ALA A 390 34.63 -8.65 1.24
N ALA A 391 33.32 -8.83 1.41
CA ALA A 391 32.52 -9.77 0.63
C ALA A 391 31.77 -9.06 -0.52
N PRO A 392 31.77 -9.64 -1.74
CA PRO A 392 31.23 -8.98 -2.93
C PRO A 392 29.75 -8.61 -2.81
N GLY A 393 29.41 -7.42 -3.31
CA GLY A 393 28.07 -6.88 -3.44
C GLY A 393 27.89 -6.17 -4.77
N ARG A 394 26.74 -5.51 -4.94
CA ARG A 394 26.37 -4.78 -6.14
C ARG A 394 25.89 -3.39 -5.81
N ASP A 395 26.28 -2.42 -6.61
CA ASP A 395 25.81 -1.04 -6.53
C ASP A 395 24.44 -0.87 -7.24
N HIS A 396 23.87 0.31 -7.14
CA HIS A 396 22.57 0.64 -7.71
C HIS A 396 22.58 0.68 -9.24
N ASN A 397 21.55 0.18 -9.87
CA ASN A 397 21.34 0.24 -11.31
C ASN A 397 19.89 0.58 -11.68
N GLY A 398 19.66 1.78 -12.17
CA GLY A 398 18.34 2.19 -12.69
C GLY A 398 18.04 1.63 -14.09
N ARG A 399 19.06 1.22 -14.84
CA ARG A 399 18.90 0.83 -16.25
C ARG A 399 18.37 -0.59 -16.45
N ALA A 400 18.39 -1.42 -15.43
CA ALA A 400 17.84 -2.78 -15.42
C ALA A 400 17.31 -3.11 -14.04
N MET A 401 16.09 -3.60 -14.00
CA MET A 401 15.42 -4.11 -12.81
C MET A 401 14.38 -5.15 -13.20
N VAL A 402 13.85 -5.86 -12.24
CA VAL A 402 12.87 -6.92 -12.43
C VAL A 402 11.65 -6.70 -11.54
N ALA A 403 10.49 -7.09 -12.06
CA ALA A 403 9.29 -7.31 -11.27
C ALA A 403 8.60 -8.58 -11.74
N TRP A 404 7.78 -9.17 -10.88
CA TRP A 404 6.83 -10.18 -11.33
C TRP A 404 5.40 -9.81 -10.90
N MET A 405 4.45 -10.29 -11.65
CA MET A 405 3.02 -10.15 -11.40
C MET A 405 2.34 -11.50 -11.47
N ALA A 406 1.23 -11.66 -10.71
CA ALA A 406 0.39 -12.86 -10.75
C ALA A 406 -1.08 -12.49 -10.55
N GLY A 407 -1.98 -13.25 -11.15
CA GLY A 407 -3.43 -13.02 -11.03
C GLY A 407 -3.91 -11.70 -11.64
N GLY A 408 -5.16 -11.32 -11.34
CA GLY A 408 -5.74 -10.05 -11.79
C GLY A 408 -5.75 -9.84 -13.31
N GLY A 409 -5.79 -10.94 -14.09
CA GLY A 409 -5.77 -10.88 -15.55
C GLY A 409 -4.37 -10.80 -16.17
N VAL A 410 -3.33 -11.09 -15.41
CA VAL A 410 -1.96 -11.24 -15.93
C VAL A 410 -1.81 -12.59 -16.61
N LYS A 411 -1.06 -12.64 -17.71
CA LYS A 411 -0.75 -13.85 -18.46
C LYS A 411 0.26 -14.72 -17.68
N GLY A 412 -0.19 -15.84 -17.14
CA GLY A 412 0.69 -16.73 -16.36
C GLY A 412 1.73 -17.48 -17.20
N GLY A 413 2.79 -17.97 -16.55
CA GLY A 413 3.82 -18.82 -17.15
C GLY A 413 4.68 -18.14 -18.21
N THR A 414 4.92 -16.81 -18.10
CA THR A 414 5.63 -16.06 -19.13
C THR A 414 6.76 -15.20 -18.58
N THR A 415 7.71 -14.89 -19.44
CA THR A 415 8.69 -13.80 -19.24
C THR A 415 8.47 -12.75 -20.31
N TYR A 416 8.57 -11.47 -19.95
CA TYR A 416 8.43 -10.35 -20.86
C TYR A 416 9.67 -9.46 -20.86
N GLY A 417 10.13 -9.17 -22.08
CA GLY A 417 11.32 -8.38 -22.31
C GLY A 417 12.61 -9.05 -21.86
N ALA A 418 13.72 -8.42 -22.16
CA ALA A 418 15.05 -8.87 -21.76
C ALA A 418 15.98 -7.70 -21.47
N THR A 419 16.94 -7.91 -20.58
CA THR A 419 18.14 -7.08 -20.49
C THR A 419 19.16 -7.51 -21.53
N ASP A 420 20.23 -6.73 -21.70
CA ASP A 420 21.36 -7.11 -22.57
C ASP A 420 22.04 -8.41 -22.06
N GLU A 421 23.02 -8.90 -22.81
CA GLU A 421 23.70 -10.18 -22.56
C GLU A 421 24.33 -10.28 -21.17
N PHE A 422 24.69 -9.14 -20.57
CA PHE A 422 25.28 -9.07 -19.23
C PHE A 422 24.28 -8.70 -18.16
N GLY A 423 23.09 -8.20 -18.50
CA GLY A 423 22.10 -7.68 -17.55
C GLY A 423 22.36 -6.24 -17.12
N ALA A 424 23.18 -5.49 -17.85
CA ALA A 424 23.54 -4.13 -17.48
C ALA A 424 22.41 -3.11 -17.72
N ARG A 425 21.54 -3.37 -18.72
CA ARG A 425 20.43 -2.49 -19.08
C ARG A 425 19.29 -3.27 -19.76
N ALA A 426 18.08 -2.75 -19.65
CA ALA A 426 16.96 -3.22 -20.44
C ALA A 426 17.29 -3.07 -21.95
N ALA A 427 17.07 -4.11 -22.73
CA ALA A 427 17.43 -4.17 -24.16
C ALA A 427 16.20 -4.41 -25.05
N GLU A 428 15.44 -5.47 -24.79
CA GLU A 428 14.29 -5.86 -25.59
C GLU A 428 12.99 -5.58 -24.86
N ASN A 429 11.98 -5.08 -25.59
CA ASN A 429 10.66 -4.77 -25.03
C ASN A 429 10.76 -4.02 -23.70
N LYS A 430 11.49 -2.92 -23.70
CA LYS A 430 11.79 -2.13 -22.51
C LYS A 430 10.51 -1.65 -21.83
N VAL A 431 10.44 -1.81 -20.53
CA VAL A 431 9.31 -1.37 -19.70
C VAL A 431 9.80 -0.32 -18.71
N HIS A 432 9.36 0.92 -18.88
CA HIS A 432 9.61 1.96 -17.91
C HIS A 432 8.68 1.81 -16.70
N ILE A 433 9.03 2.35 -15.53
CA ILE A 433 8.13 2.33 -14.36
C ILE A 433 6.75 2.89 -14.71
N HIS A 434 6.65 3.95 -15.51
CA HIS A 434 5.35 4.48 -15.93
C HIS A 434 4.56 3.50 -16.81
N ASP A 435 5.22 2.63 -17.57
CA ASP A 435 4.55 1.60 -18.37
C ASP A 435 3.98 0.50 -17.46
N LEU A 436 4.72 0.12 -16.41
CA LEU A 436 4.21 -0.76 -15.36
C LEU A 436 2.99 -0.16 -14.68
N HIS A 437 3.05 1.12 -14.29
CA HIS A 437 1.94 1.85 -13.70
C HIS A 437 0.71 1.90 -14.63
N ALA A 438 0.91 2.23 -15.91
CA ALA A 438 -0.17 2.23 -16.89
C ALA A 438 -0.79 0.85 -17.07
N THR A 439 0.02 -0.21 -17.01
CA THR A 439 -0.43 -1.60 -17.12
C THR A 439 -1.25 -2.03 -15.91
N ILE A 440 -0.81 -1.68 -14.69
CA ILE A 440 -1.58 -1.93 -13.45
C ILE A 440 -2.94 -1.23 -13.51
N LEU A 441 -2.97 0.04 -13.93
CA LEU A 441 -4.22 0.79 -14.07
C LEU A 441 -5.13 0.19 -15.15
N ALA A 442 -4.57 -0.29 -16.26
CA ALA A 442 -5.35 -0.97 -17.32
C ALA A 442 -5.98 -2.28 -16.82
N LEU A 443 -5.25 -3.10 -16.03
CA LEU A 443 -5.79 -4.30 -15.40
C LEU A 443 -6.94 -3.99 -14.45
N LEU A 444 -6.92 -2.83 -13.79
CA LEU A 444 -7.98 -2.32 -12.92
C LEU A 444 -9.14 -1.66 -13.71
N GLY A 445 -9.08 -1.66 -15.05
CA GLY A 445 -10.12 -1.11 -15.93
C GLY A 445 -10.07 0.41 -16.10
N PHE A 446 -8.91 1.02 -15.93
CA PHE A 446 -8.71 2.44 -16.21
C PHE A 446 -8.00 2.68 -17.55
N ASP A 447 -8.42 3.73 -18.23
CA ASP A 447 -7.53 4.46 -19.14
C ASP A 447 -6.70 5.43 -18.26
N HIS A 448 -5.42 5.11 -18.07
CA HIS A 448 -4.53 5.91 -17.22
C HIS A 448 -4.40 7.37 -17.66
N LYS A 449 -4.73 7.68 -18.94
CA LYS A 449 -4.71 9.04 -19.49
C LYS A 449 -5.97 9.83 -19.10
N LYS A 450 -7.07 9.15 -18.75
CA LYS A 450 -8.36 9.74 -18.39
C LYS A 450 -8.61 9.74 -16.88
N LEU A 451 -7.86 8.97 -16.11
CA LEU A 451 -7.91 9.02 -14.64
C LEU A 451 -7.16 10.28 -14.17
N THR A 452 -7.89 11.38 -14.07
CA THR A 452 -7.33 12.69 -13.74
C THR A 452 -7.97 13.30 -12.50
N TYR A 453 -7.25 14.21 -11.86
CA TYR A 453 -7.75 15.07 -10.80
C TYR A 453 -7.30 16.51 -11.07
N ARG A 454 -8.28 17.45 -11.05
CA ARG A 454 -7.97 18.86 -11.27
C ARG A 454 -7.48 19.53 -9.99
N TYR A 455 -6.27 20.04 -10.03
CA TYR A 455 -5.64 20.72 -8.90
C TYR A 455 -4.83 21.92 -9.39
N ASN A 456 -4.99 23.07 -8.75
CA ASN A 456 -4.31 24.33 -9.12
C ASN A 456 -4.34 24.62 -10.64
N GLY A 457 -5.52 24.44 -11.27
CA GLY A 457 -5.71 24.77 -12.68
C GLY A 457 -5.18 23.74 -13.69
N ARG A 458 -4.52 22.65 -13.24
CA ARG A 458 -4.01 21.56 -14.07
C ARG A 458 -4.70 20.24 -13.77
N ASP A 459 -4.89 19.41 -14.79
CA ASP A 459 -5.34 18.03 -14.63
C ASP A 459 -4.11 17.14 -14.41
N PHE A 460 -4.02 16.55 -13.22
CA PHE A 460 -2.96 15.61 -12.85
C PHE A 460 -3.43 14.18 -13.07
N ARG A 461 -2.50 13.30 -13.40
CA ARG A 461 -2.71 11.85 -13.49
C ARG A 461 -1.51 11.12 -12.90
N PHE A 462 -1.70 9.85 -12.51
CA PHE A 462 -0.67 9.06 -11.85
C PHE A 462 0.58 8.87 -12.71
N THR A 463 0.42 8.63 -14.01
CA THR A 463 1.52 8.41 -14.96
C THR A 463 2.09 9.70 -15.58
N ASP A 464 1.66 10.87 -15.12
CA ASP A 464 1.99 12.17 -15.70
C ASP A 464 1.77 12.17 -17.24
N ASN A 465 2.77 12.54 -18.04
CA ASN A 465 2.69 12.53 -19.50
C ASN A 465 3.20 11.24 -20.14
N PHE A 466 3.52 10.23 -19.37
CA PHE A 466 4.19 9.00 -19.75
C PHE A 466 3.27 7.78 -19.63
N GLY A 467 3.85 6.62 -19.89
CA GLY A 467 3.24 5.31 -19.70
C GLY A 467 2.57 4.77 -20.95
N ASN A 468 2.95 3.55 -21.29
CA ASN A 468 2.32 2.72 -22.31
C ASN A 468 1.86 1.42 -21.65
N VAL A 469 0.65 0.99 -21.94
CA VAL A 469 0.16 -0.30 -21.44
C VAL A 469 0.89 -1.42 -22.13
N VAL A 470 1.53 -2.29 -21.37
CA VAL A 470 2.21 -3.50 -21.86
C VAL A 470 1.16 -4.58 -22.09
N LYS A 471 0.55 -4.58 -23.26
CA LYS A 471 -0.57 -5.47 -23.58
C LYS A 471 -0.20 -6.95 -23.57
N ASP A 472 1.04 -7.28 -23.91
CA ASP A 472 1.51 -8.66 -24.03
C ASP A 472 1.57 -9.41 -22.69
N VAL A 473 1.55 -8.70 -21.57
CA VAL A 473 1.47 -9.31 -20.22
C VAL A 473 0.04 -9.46 -19.71
N ILE A 474 -0.96 -8.98 -20.46
CA ILE A 474 -2.39 -9.07 -20.13
C ILE A 474 -2.99 -10.28 -20.86
N ALA A 475 -3.77 -11.11 -20.10
CA ALA A 475 -4.46 -12.30 -20.62
C ALA A 475 -5.76 -11.96 -21.37
#